data_c8b23b7372ca04f51b7b08f01bba1c90
#
_entry.id   c8b23b7372ca04f51b7b08f01bba1c90
#
_cell.length_a   1.000
_cell.length_b   1.000
_cell.length_c   1.000
_cell.angle_alpha   90.00
_cell.angle_beta   90.00
_cell.angle_gamma   90.00
#
_symmetry.space_group_name_H-M   'P 1'
#
loop_
_entity.id
_entity.type
_entity.pdbx_description
1 polymer ?
#
loop_
_entity_poly.entity_id
_entity_poly.type
_entity_poly.pdbx_seq_one_letter_code
_entity_poly.pdbx_strand_id
1 'polypeptide(L)'
;MSTLRALKQRLANVSRLWDEEDYDEALAEVERLLEMWPGNPHLHVLKASLVQLQEKPTCDLDEAKQSLQRAIELDRDSPMASIELGHFLDNVEDDPQAAVKAYAEGVSAARHLLIDGLIGQAKAYRQLEKKEDFVRCLLEVLRLVHLNSSPKRNKANELGAEEVQELLTELVNDHQAESGSASNRDRR
;
A
#
# COMPACT_ATOMS: atom_id res chain seq x y z
N MET A 1 -1.71 -23.18 21.43
CA MET A 1 -2.35 -21.91 21.02
C MET A 1 -2.01 -21.67 19.56
N SER A 2 -2.95 -21.11 18.74
CA SER A 2 -2.66 -20.83 17.32
C SER A 2 -1.54 -19.79 17.24
N THR A 3 -0.52 -20.04 16.41
CA THR A 3 0.65 -19.16 16.16
C THR A 3 0.22 -17.73 15.84
N LEU A 4 -0.87 -17.57 15.09
CA LEU A 4 -1.46 -16.27 14.75
C LEU A 4 -2.00 -15.50 15.97
N ARG A 5 -2.60 -16.19 16.94
CA ARG A 5 -3.11 -15.56 18.16
C ARG A 5 -1.97 -15.05 19.03
N ALA A 6 -0.89 -15.81 19.11
CA ALA A 6 0.31 -15.40 19.84
C ALA A 6 0.96 -14.17 19.19
N LEU A 7 1.07 -14.13 17.85
CA LEU A 7 1.59 -12.97 17.11
C LEU A 7 0.74 -11.72 17.39
N LYS A 8 -0.59 -11.82 17.25
CA LYS A 8 -1.50 -10.69 17.52
C LYS A 8 -1.35 -10.14 18.93
N GLN A 9 -1.23 -11.03 19.93
CA GLN A 9 -1.09 -10.61 21.32
C GLN A 9 0.24 -9.90 21.57
N ARG A 10 1.33 -10.36 20.98
CA ARG A 10 2.65 -9.73 21.09
C ARG A 10 2.71 -8.41 20.36
N LEU A 11 2.13 -8.29 19.16
CA LEU A 11 2.02 -7.02 18.45
C LEU A 11 1.19 -6.01 19.24
N ALA A 12 0.11 -6.43 19.90
CA ALA A 12 -0.64 -5.56 20.80
C ALA A 12 0.19 -5.08 21.99
N ASN A 13 1.12 -5.91 22.49
CA ASN A 13 2.07 -5.49 23.54
C ASN A 13 3.08 -4.47 23.01
N VAL A 14 3.60 -4.65 21.78
CA VAL A 14 4.48 -3.64 21.14
C VAL A 14 3.75 -2.31 20.99
N SER A 15 2.48 -2.32 20.54
CA SER A 15 1.68 -1.09 20.43
C SER A 15 1.49 -0.41 21.78
N ARG A 16 1.21 -1.17 22.85
CA ARG A 16 1.07 -0.62 24.20
C ARG A 16 2.37 0.03 24.69
N LEU A 17 3.51 -0.65 24.51
CA LEU A 17 4.83 -0.13 24.89
C LEU A 17 5.18 1.13 24.10
N TRP A 18 4.80 1.18 22.83
CA TRP A 18 4.93 2.37 21.98
C TRP A 18 4.11 3.55 22.52
N ASP A 19 2.85 3.32 22.91
CA ASP A 19 1.96 4.35 23.47
C ASP A 19 2.43 4.83 24.84
N GLU A 20 3.16 3.98 25.60
CA GLU A 20 3.79 4.29 26.89
C GLU A 20 5.19 4.91 26.73
N GLU A 21 5.67 5.11 25.48
CA GLU A 21 7.00 5.63 25.14
C GLU A 21 8.16 4.75 25.66
N ASP A 22 7.89 3.49 25.99
CA ASP A 22 8.89 2.50 26.40
C ASP A 22 9.52 1.83 25.17
N TYR A 23 10.27 2.63 24.39
CA TYR A 23 10.82 2.22 23.09
C TYR A 23 11.89 1.14 23.21
N ASP A 24 12.66 1.12 24.29
CA ASP A 24 13.69 0.12 24.51
C ASP A 24 13.09 -1.28 24.70
N GLU A 25 12.02 -1.42 25.51
CA GLU A 25 11.34 -2.70 25.69
C GLU A 25 10.51 -3.08 24.46
N ALA A 26 9.91 -2.08 23.78
CA ALA A 26 9.21 -2.31 22.51
C ALA A 26 10.16 -2.90 21.44
N LEU A 27 11.40 -2.38 21.34
CA LEU A 27 12.43 -2.90 20.44
C LEU A 27 12.81 -4.34 20.81
N ALA A 28 13.07 -4.60 22.09
CA ALA A 28 13.38 -5.96 22.56
C ALA A 28 12.27 -6.97 22.19
N GLU A 29 11.00 -6.57 22.31
CA GLU A 29 9.87 -7.43 21.92
C GLU A 29 9.78 -7.64 20.40
N VAL A 30 10.05 -6.59 19.58
CA VAL A 30 10.11 -6.72 18.12
C VAL A 30 11.26 -7.65 17.69
N GLU A 31 12.42 -7.59 18.34
CA GLU A 31 13.53 -8.48 18.05
C GLU A 31 13.19 -9.94 18.36
N ARG A 32 12.56 -10.22 19.50
CA ARG A 32 12.03 -11.57 19.82
C ARG A 32 10.99 -12.04 18.79
N LEU A 33 10.19 -11.11 18.23
CA LEU A 33 9.26 -11.42 17.16
C LEU A 33 9.99 -11.75 15.85
N LEU A 34 11.06 -11.03 15.51
CA LEU A 34 11.87 -11.26 14.32
C LEU A 34 12.62 -12.62 14.39
N GLU A 35 13.03 -13.07 15.58
CA GLU A 35 13.58 -14.43 15.74
C GLU A 35 12.58 -15.52 15.31
N MET A 36 11.29 -15.29 15.57
CA MET A 36 10.23 -16.25 15.22
C MET A 36 9.70 -16.06 13.80
N TRP A 37 9.69 -14.84 13.29
CA TRP A 37 9.16 -14.47 11.97
C TRP A 37 10.11 -13.53 11.20
N PRO A 38 11.31 -14.00 10.81
CA PRO A 38 12.35 -13.18 10.17
C PRO A 38 11.94 -12.67 8.77
N GLY A 39 10.94 -13.27 8.15
CA GLY A 39 10.43 -12.89 6.85
C GLY A 39 9.22 -11.93 6.91
N ASN A 40 8.92 -11.34 8.07
CA ASN A 40 7.80 -10.40 8.17
C ASN A 40 8.27 -8.96 7.91
N PRO A 41 7.93 -8.32 6.79
CA PRO A 41 8.41 -6.98 6.44
C PRO A 41 7.95 -5.91 7.43
N HIS A 42 6.75 -6.05 8.01
CA HIS A 42 6.23 -5.09 8.98
C HIS A 42 7.07 -5.04 10.27
N LEU A 43 7.57 -6.19 10.74
CA LEU A 43 8.44 -6.23 11.93
C LEU A 43 9.78 -5.53 11.67
N HIS A 44 10.30 -5.62 10.45
CA HIS A 44 11.52 -4.89 10.07
C HIS A 44 11.28 -3.37 10.03
N VAL A 45 10.12 -2.91 9.55
CA VAL A 45 9.75 -1.47 9.62
C VAL A 45 9.64 -1.03 11.08
N LEU A 46 8.93 -1.79 11.93
CA LEU A 46 8.82 -1.48 13.36
C LEU A 46 10.19 -1.42 14.06
N LYS A 47 11.09 -2.40 13.77
CA LYS A 47 12.46 -2.37 14.29
C LYS A 47 13.16 -1.07 13.91
N ALA A 48 13.10 -0.68 12.64
CA ALA A 48 13.76 0.51 12.16
C ALA A 48 13.25 1.80 12.84
N SER A 49 11.94 1.91 13.04
CA SER A 49 11.35 3.06 13.74
C SER A 49 11.77 3.10 15.22
N LEU A 50 11.77 1.94 15.90
CA LEU A 50 12.14 1.86 17.32
C LEU A 50 13.63 2.11 17.55
N VAL A 51 14.51 1.66 16.66
CA VAL A 51 15.96 1.97 16.73
C VAL A 51 16.22 3.47 16.72
N GLN A 52 15.43 4.24 15.97
CA GLN A 52 15.55 5.70 15.91
C GLN A 52 14.99 6.43 17.15
N LEU A 53 14.12 5.77 17.93
CA LEU A 53 13.44 6.34 19.09
C LEU A 53 14.07 5.94 20.44
N GLN A 54 15.09 5.08 20.45
CA GLN A 54 15.74 4.62 21.66
C GLN A 54 16.28 5.77 22.50
N GLU A 55 15.98 5.75 23.79
CA GLU A 55 16.59 6.69 24.76
C GLU A 55 18.07 6.33 25.05
N LYS A 56 18.34 5.03 25.08
CA LYS A 56 19.69 4.48 25.28
C LYS A 56 20.08 3.65 24.07
N PRO A 57 20.79 4.25 23.09
CA PRO A 57 21.14 3.54 21.87
C PRO A 57 21.88 2.24 22.19
N THR A 58 21.25 1.11 21.96
CA THR A 58 21.85 -0.23 22.01
C THR A 58 22.22 -0.73 20.63
N CYS A 59 21.63 -0.12 19.59
CA CYS A 59 21.85 -0.41 18.18
C CYS A 59 22.41 0.81 17.45
N ASP A 60 23.16 0.57 16.40
CA ASP A 60 23.59 1.63 15.47
C ASP A 60 22.42 2.06 14.58
N LEU A 61 22.35 3.34 14.21
CA LEU A 61 21.36 3.84 13.26
C LEU A 61 21.43 3.14 11.91
N ASP A 62 22.59 2.60 11.53
CA ASP A 62 22.75 1.76 10.35
C ASP A 62 21.84 0.52 10.39
N GLU A 63 21.50 -0.01 11.58
CA GLU A 63 20.56 -1.13 11.72
C GLU A 63 19.15 -0.74 11.33
N ALA A 64 18.74 0.51 11.55
CA ALA A 64 17.45 1.01 11.09
C ALA A 64 17.37 0.97 9.57
N LYS A 65 18.41 1.49 8.89
CA LYS A 65 18.51 1.46 7.42
C LYS A 65 18.49 0.04 6.86
N GLN A 66 19.30 -0.85 7.43
CA GLN A 66 19.35 -2.26 7.02
C GLN A 66 17.97 -2.95 7.19
N SER A 67 17.28 -2.66 8.30
CA SER A 67 15.94 -3.19 8.55
C SER A 67 14.93 -2.69 7.52
N LEU A 68 14.96 -1.41 7.13
CA LEU A 68 14.10 -0.86 6.08
C LEU A 68 14.40 -1.48 4.71
N GLN A 69 15.67 -1.62 4.38
CA GLN A 69 16.08 -2.29 3.14
C GLN A 69 15.61 -3.75 3.13
N ARG A 70 15.71 -4.43 4.26
CA ARG A 70 15.21 -5.80 4.39
C ARG A 70 13.70 -5.90 4.24
N ALA A 71 12.95 -4.94 4.78
CA ALA A 71 11.50 -4.86 4.59
C ALA A 71 11.13 -4.70 3.11
N ILE A 72 11.83 -3.84 2.37
CA ILE A 72 11.63 -3.64 0.92
C ILE A 72 11.97 -4.90 0.12
N GLU A 73 13.03 -5.62 0.47
CA GLU A 73 13.37 -6.89 -0.18
C GLU A 73 12.30 -7.96 0.00
N LEU A 74 11.67 -8.01 1.19
CA LEU A 74 10.63 -8.96 1.54
C LEU A 74 9.28 -8.62 0.91
N ASP A 75 8.98 -7.33 0.78
CA ASP A 75 7.73 -6.84 0.18
C ASP A 75 8.00 -5.55 -0.61
N ARG A 76 8.29 -5.70 -1.89
CA ARG A 76 8.61 -4.58 -2.81
C ARG A 76 7.41 -3.71 -3.14
N ASP A 77 6.21 -4.25 -2.97
CA ASP A 77 4.95 -3.55 -3.27
C ASP A 77 4.39 -2.82 -2.04
N SER A 78 5.05 -2.97 -0.87
CA SER A 78 4.68 -2.23 0.33
C SER A 78 5.17 -0.78 0.26
N PRO A 79 4.28 0.21 0.28
CA PRO A 79 4.68 1.62 0.27
C PRO A 79 5.37 2.04 1.56
N MET A 80 5.04 1.40 2.69
CA MET A 80 5.46 1.82 4.02
C MET A 80 6.99 1.80 4.17
N ALA A 81 7.63 0.69 3.83
CA ALA A 81 9.07 0.53 4.00
C ALA A 81 9.87 1.54 3.15
N SER A 82 9.43 1.82 1.92
CA SER A 82 10.07 2.81 1.05
C SER A 82 9.87 4.25 1.55
N ILE A 83 8.69 4.57 2.09
CA ILE A 83 8.41 5.88 2.69
C ILE A 83 9.25 6.08 3.95
N GLU A 84 9.31 5.09 4.84
CA GLU A 84 10.13 5.16 6.05
C GLU A 84 11.63 5.25 5.73
N LEU A 85 12.09 4.55 4.67
CA LEU A 85 13.46 4.73 4.19
C LEU A 85 13.71 6.16 3.69
N GLY A 86 12.73 6.76 3.02
CA GLY A 86 12.78 8.16 2.62
C GLY A 86 12.94 9.09 3.82
N HIS A 87 12.15 8.90 4.88
CA HIS A 87 12.26 9.66 6.13
C HIS A 87 13.64 9.49 6.79
N PHE A 88 14.15 8.26 6.84
CA PHE A 88 15.46 7.98 7.41
C PHE A 88 16.58 8.71 6.63
N LEU A 89 16.58 8.60 5.30
CA LEU A 89 17.59 9.22 4.45
C LEU A 89 17.55 10.75 4.54
N ASP A 90 16.38 11.35 4.66
CA ASP A 90 16.19 12.80 4.76
C ASP A 90 16.58 13.33 6.14
N ASN A 91 16.06 12.70 7.22
CA ASN A 91 16.18 13.24 8.56
C ASN A 91 17.44 12.78 9.32
N VAL A 92 17.98 11.61 9.00
CA VAL A 92 19.11 11.00 9.72
C VAL A 92 20.41 11.10 8.94
N GLU A 93 20.37 10.80 7.64
CA GLU A 93 21.57 10.83 6.78
C GLU A 93 21.80 12.18 6.08
N ASP A 94 20.82 13.10 6.13
CA ASP A 94 20.86 14.39 5.40
C ASP A 94 21.14 14.18 3.89
N ASP A 95 20.56 13.09 3.31
CA ASP A 95 20.65 12.77 1.87
C ASP A 95 19.30 12.93 1.18
N PRO A 96 18.88 14.17 0.87
CA PRO A 96 17.59 14.42 0.23
C PRO A 96 17.51 13.85 -1.19
N GLN A 97 18.65 13.61 -1.85
CA GLN A 97 18.65 13.02 -3.20
C GLN A 97 18.29 11.53 -3.16
N ALA A 98 18.82 10.78 -2.19
CA ALA A 98 18.42 9.40 -1.96
C ALA A 98 16.98 9.30 -1.42
N ALA A 99 16.61 10.22 -0.51
CA ALA A 99 15.25 10.30 0.05
C ALA A 99 14.17 10.46 -1.04
N VAL A 100 14.37 11.37 -2.00
CA VAL A 100 13.45 11.56 -3.14
C VAL A 100 13.21 10.26 -3.91
N LYS A 101 14.24 9.43 -4.10
CA LYS A 101 14.10 8.15 -4.79
C LYS A 101 13.25 7.17 -3.98
N ALA A 102 13.55 7.04 -2.68
CA ALA A 102 12.81 6.16 -1.79
C ALA A 102 11.33 6.59 -1.67
N TYR A 103 11.05 7.89 -1.53
CA TYR A 103 9.68 8.43 -1.55
C TYR A 103 8.98 8.15 -2.88
N ALA A 104 9.66 8.30 -4.01
CA ALA A 104 9.07 8.04 -5.32
C ALA A 104 8.65 6.57 -5.49
N GLU A 105 9.44 5.62 -4.98
CA GLU A 105 9.09 4.20 -4.94
C GLU A 105 7.89 3.95 -4.04
N GLY A 106 7.86 4.48 -2.82
CA GLY A 106 6.74 4.37 -1.91
C GLY A 106 5.45 4.98 -2.45
N VAL A 107 5.51 6.17 -3.06
CA VAL A 107 4.36 6.82 -3.73
C VAL A 107 3.85 5.97 -4.89
N SER A 108 4.74 5.36 -5.67
CA SER A 108 4.35 4.48 -6.76
C SER A 108 3.60 3.25 -6.25
N ALA A 109 4.13 2.58 -5.21
CA ALA A 109 3.49 1.42 -4.58
C ALA A 109 2.12 1.78 -3.97
N ALA A 110 2.03 2.91 -3.24
CA ALA A 110 0.76 3.39 -2.67
C ALA A 110 -0.30 3.66 -3.74
N ARG A 111 0.12 4.19 -4.89
CA ARG A 111 -0.79 4.44 -6.02
C ARG A 111 -1.34 3.14 -6.61
N HIS A 112 -0.52 2.09 -6.74
CA HIS A 112 -1.00 0.78 -7.21
C HIS A 112 -2.08 0.22 -6.27
N LEU A 113 -1.85 0.25 -4.96
CA LEU A 113 -2.85 -0.16 -3.97
C LEU A 113 -4.14 0.67 -4.05
N LEU A 114 -4.03 1.97 -4.30
CA LEU A 114 -5.20 2.84 -4.46
C LEU A 114 -6.00 2.46 -5.72
N ILE A 115 -5.32 2.23 -6.84
CA ILE A 115 -5.95 1.78 -8.09
C ILE A 115 -6.68 0.46 -7.90
N ASP A 116 -6.03 -0.54 -7.29
CA ASP A 116 -6.62 -1.85 -7.01
C ASP A 116 -7.87 -1.73 -6.11
N GLY A 117 -7.79 -0.88 -5.09
CA GLY A 117 -8.93 -0.60 -4.21
C GLY A 117 -10.10 0.05 -4.94
N LEU A 118 -9.85 1.02 -5.83
CA LEU A 118 -10.88 1.69 -6.64
C LEU A 118 -11.52 0.73 -7.65
N ILE A 119 -10.74 -0.15 -8.28
CA ILE A 119 -11.26 -1.20 -9.17
C ILE A 119 -12.16 -2.16 -8.38
N GLY A 120 -11.72 -2.58 -7.19
CA GLY A 120 -12.54 -3.41 -6.30
C GLY A 120 -13.86 -2.75 -5.91
N GLN A 121 -13.83 -1.44 -5.56
CA GLN A 121 -15.04 -0.66 -5.29
C GLN A 121 -15.95 -0.56 -6.52
N ALA A 122 -15.39 -0.31 -7.70
CA ALA A 122 -16.16 -0.26 -8.94
C ALA A 122 -16.91 -1.57 -9.17
N LYS A 123 -16.23 -2.72 -9.06
CA LYS A 123 -16.86 -4.05 -9.19
C LYS A 123 -18.01 -4.25 -8.19
N ALA A 124 -17.83 -3.84 -6.94
CA ALA A 124 -18.87 -3.92 -5.89
C ALA A 124 -20.07 -3.00 -6.21
N TYR A 125 -19.82 -1.75 -6.62
CA TYR A 125 -20.90 -0.84 -7.00
C TYR A 125 -21.68 -1.31 -8.21
N ARG A 126 -21.02 -1.96 -9.19
CA ARG A 126 -21.70 -2.59 -10.32
C ARG A 126 -22.66 -3.69 -9.84
N GLN A 127 -22.25 -4.56 -8.92
CA GLN A 127 -23.10 -5.61 -8.36
C GLN A 127 -24.31 -5.05 -7.57
N LEU A 128 -24.15 -3.86 -6.98
CA LEU A 128 -25.21 -3.15 -6.25
C LEU A 128 -26.07 -2.25 -7.16
N GLU A 129 -25.85 -2.28 -8.48
CA GLU A 129 -26.54 -1.46 -9.48
C GLU A 129 -26.39 0.07 -9.25
N LYS A 130 -25.34 0.49 -8.51
CA LYS A 130 -25.02 1.89 -8.22
C LYS A 130 -24.18 2.51 -9.35
N LYS A 131 -24.83 2.81 -10.48
CA LYS A 131 -24.16 3.27 -11.71
C LYS A 131 -23.29 4.53 -11.52
N GLU A 132 -23.76 5.53 -10.77
CA GLU A 132 -23.00 6.78 -10.52
C GLU A 132 -21.73 6.55 -9.73
N ASP A 133 -21.80 5.76 -8.65
CA ASP A 133 -20.64 5.40 -7.83
C ASP A 133 -19.64 4.56 -8.62
N PHE A 134 -20.11 3.63 -9.43
CA PHE A 134 -19.29 2.82 -10.34
C PHE A 134 -18.50 3.71 -11.31
N VAL A 135 -19.17 4.63 -12.02
CA VAL A 135 -18.52 5.53 -12.98
C VAL A 135 -17.52 6.46 -12.27
N ARG A 136 -17.85 6.95 -11.08
CA ARG A 136 -16.93 7.80 -10.29
C ARG A 136 -15.63 7.08 -9.96
N CYS A 137 -15.67 5.82 -9.54
CA CYS A 137 -14.46 5.03 -9.28
C CYS A 137 -13.61 4.86 -10.54
N LEU A 138 -14.23 4.53 -11.69
CA LEU A 138 -13.50 4.37 -12.95
C LEU A 138 -12.83 5.67 -13.43
N LEU A 139 -13.51 6.81 -13.30
CA LEU A 139 -12.94 8.11 -13.64
C LEU A 139 -11.72 8.45 -12.78
N GLU A 140 -11.75 8.11 -11.47
CA GLU A 140 -10.61 8.33 -10.59
C GLU A 140 -9.43 7.41 -10.95
N VAL A 141 -9.68 6.14 -11.29
CA VAL A 141 -8.62 5.26 -11.81
C VAL A 141 -8.00 5.82 -13.08
N LEU A 142 -8.81 6.25 -14.05
CA LEU A 142 -8.29 6.86 -15.29
C LEU A 142 -7.43 8.09 -15.00
N ARG A 143 -7.85 8.95 -14.06
CA ARG A 143 -7.08 10.10 -13.64
C ARG A 143 -5.72 9.70 -13.05
N LEU A 144 -5.68 8.71 -12.16
CA LEU A 144 -4.44 8.22 -11.54
C LEU A 144 -3.49 7.58 -12.58
N VAL A 145 -4.04 6.86 -13.56
CA VAL A 145 -3.25 6.25 -14.64
C VAL A 145 -2.69 7.32 -15.59
N HIS A 146 -3.48 8.32 -15.99
CA HIS A 146 -3.04 9.34 -16.93
C HIS A 146 -2.02 10.32 -16.35
N LEU A 147 -2.10 10.64 -15.05
CA LEU A 147 -1.10 11.48 -14.39
C LEU A 147 0.32 10.88 -14.40
N ASN A 148 0.44 9.60 -14.75
CA ASN A 148 1.71 8.87 -14.84
C ASN A 148 2.20 8.58 -16.25
N SER A 149 1.67 9.21 -17.26
CA SER A 149 2.12 9.05 -18.66
C SER A 149 3.52 9.67 -18.89
N SER A 150 4.46 9.36 -17.99
CA SER A 150 5.90 9.50 -18.22
C SER A 150 6.39 8.31 -19.06
N PRO A 151 7.38 8.46 -19.96
CA PRO A 151 7.68 7.51 -21.04
C PRO A 151 8.23 6.14 -20.60
N LYS A 152 8.35 5.86 -19.31
CA LYS A 152 8.67 4.52 -18.80
C LYS A 152 7.35 3.84 -18.37
N ARG A 153 6.68 3.20 -19.33
CA ARG A 153 5.52 2.36 -19.10
C ARG A 153 5.83 1.30 -18.06
N ASN A 154 5.14 1.36 -16.93
CA ASN A 154 5.23 0.34 -15.88
C ASN A 154 4.13 -0.69 -16.13
N LYS A 155 4.46 -1.99 -16.18
CA LYS A 155 3.55 -3.10 -16.50
C LYS A 155 2.27 -3.12 -15.64
N ALA A 156 2.35 -2.64 -14.40
CA ALA A 156 1.20 -2.52 -13.51
C ALA A 156 0.20 -1.42 -13.96
N ASN A 157 0.68 -0.32 -14.56
CA ASN A 157 -0.20 0.71 -15.13
C ASN A 157 -0.94 0.21 -16.37
N GLU A 158 -0.35 -0.73 -17.12
CA GLU A 158 -1.00 -1.36 -18.27
C GLU A 158 -2.14 -2.27 -17.81
N LEU A 159 -1.91 -3.08 -16.76
CA LEU A 159 -2.94 -3.99 -16.22
C LEU A 159 -4.17 -3.22 -15.72
N GLY A 160 -3.97 -2.16 -14.93
CA GLY A 160 -5.06 -1.31 -14.44
C GLY A 160 -5.81 -0.60 -15.58
N ALA A 161 -5.12 -0.18 -16.64
CA ALA A 161 -5.76 0.46 -17.79
C ALA A 161 -6.59 -0.53 -18.62
N GLU A 162 -6.09 -1.76 -18.82
CA GLU A 162 -6.83 -2.83 -19.51
C GLU A 162 -8.09 -3.21 -18.74
N GLU A 163 -8.01 -3.41 -17.44
CA GLU A 163 -9.14 -3.77 -16.59
C GLU A 163 -10.21 -2.67 -16.55
N VAL A 164 -9.80 -1.39 -16.52
CA VAL A 164 -10.73 -0.26 -16.64
C VAL A 164 -11.38 -0.22 -18.01
N GLN A 165 -10.64 -0.53 -19.07
CA GLN A 165 -11.16 -0.56 -20.44
C GLN A 165 -12.20 -1.68 -20.62
N GLU A 166 -11.99 -2.86 -20.03
CA GLU A 166 -12.98 -3.93 -20.00
C GLU A 166 -14.26 -3.50 -19.28
N LEU A 167 -14.14 -2.92 -18.08
CA LEU A 167 -15.28 -2.44 -17.28
C LEU A 167 -16.07 -1.33 -17.99
N LEU A 168 -15.38 -0.41 -18.70
CA LEU A 168 -16.02 0.63 -19.51
C LEU A 168 -16.74 0.02 -20.72
N THR A 169 -16.16 -0.97 -21.36
CA THR A 169 -16.77 -1.67 -22.52
C THR A 169 -18.05 -2.38 -22.09
N GLU A 170 -18.02 -3.08 -20.95
CA GLU A 170 -19.20 -3.71 -20.38
C GLU A 170 -20.32 -2.68 -20.08
N LEU A 171 -19.96 -1.52 -19.49
CA LEU A 171 -20.93 -0.45 -19.20
C LEU A 171 -21.62 0.08 -20.46
N VAL A 172 -20.85 0.27 -21.54
CA VAL A 172 -21.38 0.72 -22.83
C VAL A 172 -22.34 -0.33 -23.42
N ASN A 173 -22.00 -1.59 -23.34
CA ASN A 173 -22.83 -2.69 -23.82
C ASN A 173 -24.14 -2.80 -23.03
N ASP A 174 -24.09 -2.68 -21.72
CA ASP A 174 -25.28 -2.68 -20.85
C ASP A 174 -26.22 -1.52 -21.19
N HIS A 175 -25.66 -0.33 -21.43
CA HIS A 175 -26.47 0.85 -21.81
C HIS A 175 -27.12 0.70 -23.19
N GLN A 176 -26.44 0.08 -24.13
CA GLN A 176 -26.99 -0.21 -25.46
C GLN A 176 -28.11 -1.25 -25.40
N ALA A 177 -27.99 -2.27 -24.55
CA ALA A 177 -29.02 -3.29 -24.33
C ALA A 177 -30.30 -2.68 -23.70
N GLU A 178 -30.14 -1.80 -22.71
CA GLU A 178 -31.26 -1.08 -22.07
C GLU A 178 -31.99 -0.14 -23.06
N SER A 179 -31.25 0.63 -23.86
CA SER A 179 -31.82 1.55 -24.85
C SER A 179 -32.51 0.82 -26.03
N GLY A 180 -31.99 -0.33 -26.44
CA GLY A 180 -32.62 -1.18 -27.44
C GLY A 180 -33.94 -1.83 -26.97
N SER A 181 -34.05 -2.15 -25.69
CA SER A 181 -35.25 -2.71 -25.09
C SER A 181 -36.38 -1.68 -24.88
N ALA A 182 -36.04 -0.42 -24.61
CA ALA A 182 -36.98 0.69 -24.47
C ALA A 182 -37.64 1.06 -25.81
N SER A 183 -36.87 1.06 -26.91
CA SER A 183 -37.40 1.37 -28.25
C SER A 183 -38.40 0.33 -28.79
N ASN A 184 -38.40 -0.89 -28.25
CA ASN A 184 -39.29 -1.96 -28.68
C ASN A 184 -40.60 -2.01 -27.88
N ARG A 185 -40.72 -1.30 -26.75
CA ARG A 185 -41.95 -1.17 -25.95
C ARG A 185 -42.92 -0.10 -26.48
N ASP A 186 -42.43 0.91 -27.17
CA ASP A 186 -43.26 1.99 -27.75
C ASP A 186 -43.85 1.65 -29.14
N ARG A 187 -43.62 0.45 -29.66
CA ARG A 187 -44.14 -0.03 -30.95
C ARG A 187 -45.21 -1.12 -30.87
N ARG A 188 -45.82 -1.30 -29.69
CA ARG A 188 -46.97 -2.23 -29.55
C ARG A 188 -48.23 -1.52 -29.11
#